data_e0331c62e04dbf16af9d0e56528c16c5
#
_entry.id   e0331c62e04dbf16af9d0e56528c16c5
#
_cell.length_a   1.000
_cell.length_b   1.000
_cell.length_c   1.000
_cell.angle_alpha   90.00
_cell.angle_beta   90.00
_cell.angle_gamma   90.00
#
_symmetry.space_group_name_H-M   'P 1'
#
loop_
_entity.id
_entity.type
_entity.pdbx_description
1 polymer ?
#
loop_
_entity_poly.entity_id
_entity_poly.type
_entity_poly.pdbx_seq_one_letter_code
_entity_poly.pdbx_strand_id
1 'polypeptide(L)'
;MNKIFCLFFLLFFTSFYCQTKLLSWNLENFGKSKSNQEITFIANTVRDFDIVTIQEVVAGNGGTQAVAKLADELNRKGTKWDYRISEPTSSSAYKTERYAFLWKTNAVKLKGKPWLEQQYHLEIDREPYFATFEI
;
A
#
# COMPACT_ATOMS: atom_id res chain seq x y z
N MET A 1 11.36 -41.59 32.80
CA MET A 1 10.55 -41.02 31.69
C MET A 1 10.85 -39.55 31.65
N ASN A 2 11.47 -39.24 30.95
CA ASN A 2 12.41 -38.68 30.01
C ASN A 2 12.27 -37.16 29.91
N LYS A 3 13.18 -36.44 30.67
CA LYS A 3 13.35 -34.99 30.57
C LYS A 3 13.60 -34.50 29.11
N ILE A 4 14.08 -35.40 28.24
CA ILE A 4 14.28 -35.16 26.78
C ILE A 4 12.95 -35.06 26.05
N PHE A 5 11.90 -35.78 26.45
CA PHE A 5 10.59 -35.73 25.81
C PHE A 5 9.84 -34.44 26.11
N CYS A 6 10.01 -33.90 27.34
CA CYS A 6 9.46 -32.56 27.66
C CYS A 6 10.15 -31.44 26.93
N LEU A 7 11.45 -31.53 26.67
CA LEU A 7 12.20 -30.53 25.91
C LEU A 7 11.80 -30.52 24.45
N PHE A 8 11.51 -31.68 23.86
CA PHE A 8 11.03 -31.77 22.47
C PHE A 8 9.61 -31.22 22.31
N PHE A 9 8.75 -31.35 23.32
CA PHE A 9 7.39 -30.81 23.30
C PHE A 9 7.35 -29.27 23.42
N LEU A 10 8.31 -28.68 24.14
CA LEU A 10 8.44 -27.23 24.28
C LEU A 10 8.88 -26.51 22.97
N LEU A 11 9.57 -27.22 22.07
CA LEU A 11 10.00 -26.68 20.79
C LEU A 11 8.87 -26.59 19.74
N PHE A 12 7.74 -27.26 19.95
CA PHE A 12 6.59 -27.24 19.04
C PHE A 12 5.66 -26.03 19.25
N PHE A 13 5.85 -25.22 20.29
CA PHE A 13 5.02 -24.05 20.58
C PHE A 13 5.60 -22.71 20.08
N THR A 14 6.62 -22.71 19.24
CA THR A 14 7.00 -21.48 18.54
C THR A 14 6.01 -21.23 17.40
N SER A 15 4.87 -20.63 17.75
CA SER A 15 3.95 -20.08 16.74
C SER A 15 4.67 -18.97 16.02
N PHE A 16 5.08 -19.19 14.77
CA PHE A 16 5.55 -18.14 13.88
C PHE A 16 4.36 -17.27 13.51
N TYR A 17 4.14 -16.18 14.26
CA TYR A 17 3.19 -15.16 13.84
C TYR A 17 3.81 -14.42 12.65
N CYS A 18 3.34 -14.73 11.45
CA CYS A 18 3.60 -13.90 10.30
C CYS A 18 2.75 -12.62 10.46
N GLN A 19 3.38 -11.50 10.82
CA GLN A 19 2.72 -10.21 10.91
C GLN A 19 2.78 -9.52 9.56
N THR A 20 1.61 -9.19 9.00
CA THR A 20 1.52 -8.31 7.85
C THR A 20 1.75 -6.87 8.29
N LYS A 21 2.69 -6.18 7.65
CA LYS A 21 3.04 -4.78 7.93
C LYS A 21 2.34 -3.86 6.95
N LEU A 22 1.52 -2.96 7.48
CA LEU A 22 0.82 -1.94 6.71
C LEU A 22 1.36 -0.56 7.05
N LEU A 23 1.62 0.25 6.01
CA LEU A 23 1.97 1.66 6.10
C LEU A 23 0.89 2.50 5.43
N SER A 24 0.52 3.62 6.06
CA SER A 24 -0.31 4.67 5.47
C SER A 24 0.49 5.97 5.45
N TRP A 25 0.62 6.61 4.28
CA TRP A 25 1.43 7.82 4.13
C TRP A 25 0.78 8.83 3.20
N ASN A 26 0.56 10.04 3.72
CA ASN A 26 0.24 11.20 2.91
C ASN A 26 1.54 11.77 2.33
N LEU A 27 1.73 11.66 1.01
CA LEU A 27 2.95 12.11 0.32
C LEU A 27 2.84 13.52 -0.27
N GLU A 28 1.85 14.28 0.12
CA GLU A 28 1.56 15.64 -0.30
C GLU A 28 1.88 15.93 -1.78
N ASN A 29 0.84 16.09 -2.59
CA ASN A 29 0.98 16.34 -4.03
C ASN A 29 1.85 15.30 -4.75
N PHE A 30 1.62 13.99 -4.44
CA PHE A 30 2.39 12.92 -5.06
C PHE A 30 2.13 12.81 -6.56
N GLY A 31 3.05 13.36 -7.33
CA GLY A 31 2.92 13.52 -8.78
C GLY A 31 4.23 13.85 -9.48
N LYS A 32 4.13 14.51 -10.62
CA LYS A 32 5.25 14.86 -11.50
C LYS A 32 6.34 15.71 -10.84
N SER A 33 5.99 16.46 -9.79
CA SER A 33 6.93 17.31 -9.05
C SER A 33 7.95 16.50 -8.24
N LYS A 34 7.68 15.22 -7.95
CA LYS A 34 8.61 14.36 -7.21
C LYS A 34 9.77 13.94 -8.11
N SER A 35 10.97 14.30 -7.69
CA SER A 35 12.21 13.90 -8.36
C SER A 35 12.49 12.40 -8.26
N ASN A 36 13.37 11.88 -9.10
CA ASN A 36 13.81 10.48 -9.00
C ASN A 36 14.47 10.16 -7.65
N GLN A 37 15.18 11.14 -7.04
CA GLN A 37 15.79 10.98 -5.72
C GLN A 37 14.73 10.83 -4.63
N GLU A 38 13.65 11.62 -4.67
CA GLU A 38 12.52 11.50 -3.74
C GLU A 38 11.81 10.16 -3.91
N ILE A 39 11.57 9.70 -5.16
CA ILE A 39 10.99 8.38 -5.42
C ILE A 39 11.86 7.26 -4.85
N THR A 40 13.18 7.34 -5.05
CA THR A 40 14.11 6.36 -4.46
C THR A 40 14.11 6.39 -2.93
N PHE A 41 14.04 7.57 -2.33
CA PHE A 41 13.92 7.73 -0.88
C PHE A 41 12.62 7.10 -0.34
N ILE A 42 11.49 7.40 -0.99
CA ILE A 42 10.18 6.82 -0.64
C ILE A 42 10.24 5.29 -0.75
N ALA A 43 10.76 4.76 -1.87
CA ALA A 43 10.90 3.32 -2.07
C ALA A 43 11.75 2.65 -0.98
N ASN A 44 12.88 3.27 -0.58
CA ASN A 44 13.72 2.76 0.50
C ASN A 44 13.01 2.76 1.85
N THR A 45 12.17 3.77 2.11
CA THR A 45 11.41 3.91 3.35
C THR A 45 10.31 2.85 3.46
N VAL A 46 9.62 2.55 2.35
CA VAL A 46 8.42 1.70 2.39
C VAL A 46 8.70 0.23 2.08
N ARG A 47 9.86 -0.14 1.55
CA ARG A 47 10.16 -1.49 1.06
C ARG A 47 10.02 -2.61 2.09
N ASP A 48 10.11 -2.30 3.38
CA ASP A 48 10.02 -3.28 4.47
C ASP A 48 8.58 -3.54 4.95
N PHE A 49 7.60 -2.82 4.38
CA PHE A 49 6.18 -3.06 4.59
C PHE A 49 5.62 -4.01 3.53
N ASP A 50 4.47 -4.63 3.81
CA ASP A 50 3.81 -5.58 2.91
C ASP A 50 2.70 -4.92 2.10
N ILE A 51 2.03 -3.94 2.71
CA ILE A 51 1.02 -3.09 2.09
C ILE A 51 1.37 -1.62 2.38
N VAL A 52 1.30 -0.77 1.36
CA VAL A 52 1.50 0.67 1.47
C VAL A 52 0.29 1.38 0.89
N THR A 53 -0.29 2.29 1.67
CA THR A 53 -1.37 3.16 1.20
C THR A 53 -0.85 4.58 1.08
N ILE A 54 -1.12 5.23 -0.06
CA ILE A 54 -0.68 6.60 -0.34
C ILE A 54 -1.89 7.49 -0.53
N GLN A 55 -1.92 8.61 0.17
CA GLN A 55 -2.88 9.68 0.03
C GLN A 55 -2.25 10.85 -0.75
N GLU A 56 -3.11 11.74 -1.24
CA GLU A 56 -2.75 12.93 -2.03
C GLU A 56 -1.94 12.63 -3.30
N VAL A 57 -2.27 11.52 -3.95
CA VAL A 57 -1.81 11.29 -5.32
C VAL A 57 -2.52 12.30 -6.23
N VAL A 58 -1.77 13.04 -7.03
CA VAL A 58 -2.29 14.05 -7.94
C VAL A 58 -3.34 13.45 -8.90
N ALA A 59 -4.50 14.08 -9.00
CA ALA A 59 -5.65 13.57 -9.78
C ALA A 59 -5.34 13.39 -11.28
N GLY A 60 -4.46 14.22 -11.84
CA GLY A 60 -4.04 14.14 -13.24
C GLY A 60 -3.03 13.01 -13.52
N ASN A 61 -2.63 12.92 -14.79
CA ASN A 61 -1.70 11.86 -15.26
C ASN A 61 -0.35 11.84 -14.52
N GLY A 62 0.08 12.98 -13.95
CA GLY A 62 1.31 13.04 -13.17
C GLY A 62 1.29 12.18 -11.91
N GLY A 63 0.11 12.03 -11.27
CA GLY A 63 -0.06 11.17 -10.11
C GLY A 63 0.07 9.68 -10.46
N THR A 64 -0.62 9.24 -11.51
CA THR A 64 -0.54 7.84 -11.96
C THR A 64 0.88 7.46 -12.39
N GLN A 65 1.60 8.39 -13.06
CA GLN A 65 2.99 8.19 -13.44
C GLN A 65 3.93 8.10 -12.22
N ALA A 66 3.71 8.91 -11.18
CA ALA A 66 4.52 8.86 -9.97
C ALA A 66 4.35 7.53 -9.21
N VAL A 67 3.11 7.01 -9.11
CA VAL A 67 2.85 5.71 -8.50
C VAL A 67 3.51 4.58 -9.31
N ALA A 68 3.41 4.61 -10.65
CA ALA A 68 4.07 3.63 -11.50
C ALA A 68 5.60 3.66 -11.32
N LYS A 69 6.22 4.85 -11.28
CA LYS A 69 7.67 5.00 -11.02
C LYS A 69 8.07 4.44 -9.65
N LEU A 70 7.24 4.67 -8.62
CA LEU A 70 7.50 4.12 -7.29
C LEU A 70 7.43 2.59 -7.30
N ALA A 71 6.43 2.01 -7.96
CA ALA A 71 6.30 0.56 -8.11
C ALA A 71 7.51 -0.03 -8.88
N ASP A 72 7.96 0.61 -9.95
CA ASP A 72 9.15 0.21 -10.70
C ASP A 72 10.41 0.24 -9.83
N GLU A 73 10.59 1.30 -9.03
CA GLU A 73 11.73 1.42 -8.13
C GLU A 73 11.69 0.34 -7.03
N LEU A 74 10.53 0.03 -6.48
CA LEU A 74 10.35 -1.06 -5.53
C LEU A 74 10.65 -2.43 -6.15
N ASN A 75 10.21 -2.67 -7.39
CA ASN A 75 10.48 -3.92 -8.11
C ASN A 75 11.97 -4.13 -8.37
N ARG A 76 12.76 -3.06 -8.61
CA ARG A 76 14.23 -3.16 -8.76
C ARG A 76 14.94 -3.60 -7.50
N LYS A 77 14.30 -3.55 -6.33
CA LYS A 77 14.88 -3.91 -5.03
C LYS A 77 14.70 -5.39 -4.65
N GLY A 78 14.23 -6.21 -5.58
CA GLY A 78 14.26 -7.68 -5.48
C GLY A 78 12.96 -8.33 -5.03
N THR A 79 11.98 -7.59 -4.52
CA THR A 79 10.63 -8.10 -4.19
C THR A 79 9.64 -7.61 -5.23
N LYS A 80 8.74 -8.49 -5.67
CA LYS A 80 7.71 -8.13 -6.65
C LYS A 80 6.57 -7.37 -5.98
N TRP A 81 6.29 -6.17 -6.46
CA TRP A 81 5.19 -5.30 -6.05
C TRP A 81 4.17 -5.16 -7.17
N ASP A 82 2.90 -5.05 -6.79
CA ASP A 82 1.81 -4.62 -7.65
C ASP A 82 1.13 -3.40 -7.02
N TYR A 83 0.28 -2.71 -7.77
CA TYR A 83 -0.40 -1.52 -7.28
C TYR A 83 -1.78 -1.33 -7.90
N ARG A 84 -2.61 -0.54 -7.22
CA ARG A 84 -3.88 -0.01 -7.75
C ARG A 84 -3.99 1.46 -7.37
N ILE A 85 -4.54 2.23 -8.30
CA ILE A 85 -4.79 3.66 -8.14
C ILE A 85 -6.29 3.87 -8.26
N SER A 86 -6.85 4.72 -7.40
CA SER A 86 -8.27 5.08 -7.47
C SER A 86 -8.58 5.95 -8.68
N GLU A 87 -9.84 6.04 -9.05
CA GLU A 87 -10.31 7.19 -9.82
C GLU A 87 -10.12 8.48 -8.99
N PRO A 88 -10.12 9.67 -9.60
CA PRO A 88 -10.12 10.91 -8.86
C PRO A 88 -11.33 10.99 -7.93
N THR A 89 -11.15 11.52 -6.72
CA THR A 89 -12.27 11.86 -5.85
C THR A 89 -13.15 12.92 -6.51
N SER A 90 -14.45 12.89 -6.28
CA SER A 90 -15.44 13.72 -6.96
C SER A 90 -16.28 14.59 -6.01
N SER A 91 -16.18 14.39 -4.70
CA SER A 91 -16.98 15.08 -3.68
C SER A 91 -16.69 16.58 -3.58
N SER A 92 -15.54 17.03 -4.08
CA SER A 92 -15.17 18.47 -4.12
C SER A 92 -14.44 18.80 -5.41
N ALA A 93 -14.90 19.84 -6.10
CA ALA A 93 -14.25 20.33 -7.33
C ALA A 93 -12.83 20.90 -7.11
N TYR A 94 -12.52 21.30 -5.89
CA TYR A 94 -11.25 21.97 -5.55
C TYR A 94 -10.25 21.09 -4.80
N LYS A 95 -10.69 19.93 -4.32
CA LYS A 95 -9.88 19.02 -3.50
C LYS A 95 -9.81 17.62 -4.11
N THR A 96 -9.72 17.56 -5.43
CA THR A 96 -9.67 16.29 -6.16
C THR A 96 -8.29 15.67 -6.05
N GLU A 97 -8.22 14.43 -5.58
CA GLU A 97 -7.01 13.64 -5.49
C GLU A 97 -7.29 12.18 -5.84
N ARG A 98 -6.26 11.37 -5.89
CA ARG A 98 -6.33 9.92 -5.97
C ARG A 98 -5.66 9.29 -4.75
N TYR A 99 -5.96 8.02 -4.55
CA TYR A 99 -5.28 7.16 -3.60
C TYR A 99 -4.55 6.05 -4.36
N ALA A 100 -3.53 5.48 -3.73
CA ALA A 100 -2.88 4.29 -4.26
C ALA A 100 -2.68 3.26 -3.15
N PHE A 101 -2.85 1.99 -3.52
CA PHE A 101 -2.35 0.83 -2.78
C PHE A 101 -1.18 0.23 -3.54
N LEU A 102 -0.10 -0.07 -2.85
CA LEU A 102 1.00 -0.88 -3.36
C LEU A 102 1.20 -2.06 -2.40
N TRP A 103 1.51 -3.23 -2.90
CA TRP A 103 1.71 -4.41 -2.04
C TRP A 103 2.71 -5.39 -2.63
N LYS A 104 3.36 -6.15 -1.73
CA LYS A 104 4.19 -7.29 -2.11
C LYS A 104 3.32 -8.47 -2.51
N THR A 105 3.47 -8.96 -3.74
CA THR A 105 2.64 -10.03 -4.28
C THR A 105 2.91 -11.41 -3.65
N ASN A 106 4.03 -11.57 -2.96
CA ASN A 106 4.37 -12.78 -2.21
C ASN A 106 3.88 -12.75 -0.73
N ALA A 107 3.46 -11.59 -0.23
CA ALA A 107 2.97 -11.43 1.13
C ALA A 107 1.44 -11.42 1.20
N VAL A 108 0.79 -10.73 0.25
CA VAL A 108 -0.67 -10.57 0.22
C VAL A 108 -1.21 -10.60 -1.21
N LYS A 109 -2.48 -10.96 -1.34
CA LYS A 109 -3.22 -10.90 -2.61
C LYS A 109 -4.35 -9.91 -2.52
N LEU A 110 -4.48 -9.05 -3.53
CA LEU A 110 -5.66 -8.20 -3.67
C LEU A 110 -6.88 -9.08 -4.02
N LYS A 111 -7.97 -8.94 -3.26
CA LYS A 111 -9.23 -9.65 -3.49
C LYS A 111 -10.27 -8.69 -4.04
N GLY A 112 -10.79 -9.02 -5.21
CA GLY A 112 -11.77 -8.18 -5.89
C GLY A 112 -11.19 -6.88 -6.44
N LYS A 113 -12.06 -5.94 -6.75
CA LYS A 113 -11.70 -4.61 -7.28
C LYS A 113 -11.79 -3.58 -6.16
N PRO A 114 -10.74 -2.80 -5.89
CA PRO A 114 -10.83 -1.65 -4.99
C PRO A 114 -11.83 -0.61 -5.50
N TRP A 115 -12.46 0.14 -4.58
CA TRP A 115 -13.49 1.12 -4.93
C TRP A 115 -13.41 2.37 -4.06
N LEU A 116 -13.82 3.51 -4.65
CA LEU A 116 -14.16 4.72 -3.90
C LEU A 116 -15.57 4.57 -3.35
N GLU A 117 -15.74 4.89 -2.05
CA GLU A 117 -17.05 4.86 -1.41
C GLU A 117 -17.87 6.08 -1.83
N GLN A 118 -19.03 5.82 -2.48
CA GLN A 118 -19.87 6.86 -3.04
C GLN A 118 -21.10 7.18 -2.18
N GLN A 119 -21.42 6.33 -1.19
CA GLN A 119 -22.64 6.47 -0.42
C GLN A 119 -22.77 7.82 0.27
N TYR A 120 -21.64 8.37 0.73
CA TYR A 120 -21.58 9.65 1.47
C TYR A 120 -20.78 10.73 0.74
N HIS A 121 -20.67 10.65 -0.58
CA HIS A 121 -19.81 11.56 -1.35
C HIS A 121 -20.19 13.05 -1.22
N LEU A 122 -21.46 13.36 -0.89
CA LEU A 122 -21.91 14.73 -0.63
C LEU A 122 -21.64 15.22 0.80
N GLU A 123 -21.30 14.31 1.71
CA GLU A 123 -21.06 14.61 3.13
C GLU A 123 -19.58 14.60 3.48
N ILE A 124 -18.75 14.02 2.63
CA ILE A 124 -17.31 13.83 2.84
C ILE A 124 -16.54 14.59 1.76
N ASP A 125 -15.57 15.40 2.16
CA ASP A 125 -14.75 16.20 1.23
C ASP A 125 -13.97 15.36 0.21
N ARG A 126 -13.60 14.11 0.57
CA ARG A 126 -12.87 13.17 -0.25
C ARG A 126 -13.32 11.75 0.08
N GLU A 127 -13.87 11.06 -0.89
CA GLU A 127 -14.38 9.70 -0.71
C GLU A 127 -13.26 8.75 -0.29
N PRO A 128 -13.44 7.91 0.74
CA PRO A 128 -12.45 6.92 1.11
C PRO A 128 -12.29 5.83 0.04
N TYR A 129 -11.07 5.35 -0.13
CA TYR A 129 -10.73 4.28 -1.06
C TYR A 129 -10.49 2.98 -0.32
N PHE A 130 -11.25 1.95 -0.68
CA PHE A 130 -11.24 0.65 -0.02
C PHE A 130 -10.61 -0.45 -0.88
N ALA A 131 -9.91 -1.36 -0.24
CA ALA A 131 -9.42 -2.59 -0.83
C ALA A 131 -9.49 -3.74 0.19
N THR A 132 -9.69 -4.96 -0.29
CA THR A 132 -9.61 -6.18 0.51
C THR A 132 -8.36 -6.95 0.12
N PHE A 133 -7.55 -7.32 1.11
CA PHE A 133 -6.37 -8.16 0.92
C PHE A 133 -6.54 -9.48 1.67
N GLU A 134 -6.06 -10.55 1.06
CA GLU A 134 -5.94 -11.89 1.63
C GLU A 134 -4.45 -12.14 1.95
N ILE A 135 -4.18 -12.60 3.17
CA ILE A 135 -2.84 -12.93 3.69
C ILE A 135 -2.53 -14.40 3.45
#